data_c7efaee9e2fdc05351408f4ae47e55fb
#
_entry.id   c7efaee9e2fdc05351408f4ae47e55fb
#
_cell.length_a   1.000
_cell.length_b   1.000
_cell.length_c   1.000
_cell.angle_alpha   90.00
_cell.angle_beta   90.00
_cell.angle_gamma   90.00
#
_symmetry.space_group_name_H-M   'P 1'
#
loop_
_entity.id
_entity.type
_entity.pdbx_description
1 polymer ?
#
loop_
_entity_poly.entity_id
_entity_poly.type
_entity_poly.pdbx_seq_one_letter_code
_entity_poly.pdbx_strand_id
1 'polypeptide(L)'
;FEEIRNVEKEIKLIHEEFLKNTKISKFEAKRMALKVMKEVGIPLPERRFRQYPFEFSGGMRQRIVIAIALIANPDILICDEPTTALDVTIQAQILDLINDLKKKRGLSCIFITHDLGVVAHMADRVAVMYAGKIVEYGTVDEIFFEPKHPYTWALLSSIPDINSKEKLESIPGTPPDMLYPPVGDAFALRSKY
;
A
#
# COMPACT_ATOMS: atom_id res chain seq x y z
N PHE A 1 43.52 18.78 13.35
CA PHE A 1 43.07 19.54 12.17
C PHE A 1 43.38 18.83 10.84
N GLU A 2 44.51 18.12 10.74
CA GLU A 2 44.89 17.35 9.53
C GLU A 2 44.07 16.07 9.37
N GLU A 3 43.74 15.39 10.45
CA GLU A 3 42.85 14.21 10.46
C GLU A 3 41.43 14.56 10.00
N ILE A 4 40.88 15.70 10.43
CA ILE A 4 39.54 16.16 10.03
C ILE A 4 39.53 16.45 8.53
N ARG A 5 40.54 17.08 7.97
CA ARG A 5 40.66 17.32 6.52
C ARG A 5 40.78 16.03 5.71
N ASN A 6 41.38 15.00 6.23
CA ASN A 6 41.47 13.71 5.57
C ASN A 6 40.13 13.00 5.54
N VAL A 7 39.39 13.03 6.64
CA VAL A 7 38.00 12.48 6.69
C VAL A 7 37.07 13.20 5.72
N GLU A 8 37.13 14.54 5.66
CA GLU A 8 36.32 15.31 4.69
C GLU A 8 36.66 14.97 3.24
N LYS A 9 37.93 14.74 2.92
CA LYS A 9 38.37 14.31 1.60
C LYS A 9 37.87 12.91 1.25
N GLU A 10 37.93 11.97 2.19
CA GLU A 10 37.43 10.61 2.01
C GLU A 10 35.92 10.60 1.82
N ILE A 11 35.14 11.34 2.63
CA ILE A 11 33.71 11.47 2.47
C ILE A 11 33.37 12.03 1.08
N LYS A 12 34.11 13.02 0.61
CA LYS A 12 33.89 13.61 -0.71
C LYS A 12 34.19 12.64 -1.85
N LEU A 13 35.26 11.86 -1.73
CA LEU A 13 35.61 10.82 -2.70
C LEU A 13 34.56 9.71 -2.74
N ILE A 14 34.11 9.22 -1.59
CA ILE A 14 33.05 8.20 -1.48
C ILE A 14 31.75 8.74 -2.09
N HIS A 15 31.40 9.99 -1.82
CA HIS A 15 30.21 10.62 -2.39
C HIS A 15 30.30 10.80 -3.91
N GLU A 16 31.46 11.20 -4.45
CA GLU A 16 31.69 11.32 -5.89
C GLU A 16 31.66 9.94 -6.58
N GLU A 17 32.23 8.92 -5.96
CA GLU A 17 32.18 7.54 -6.45
C GLU A 17 30.76 6.97 -6.42
N PHE A 18 29.99 7.21 -5.35
CA PHE A 18 28.58 6.87 -5.25
C PHE A 18 27.76 7.54 -6.37
N LEU A 19 27.89 8.84 -6.57
CA LEU A 19 27.22 9.57 -7.64
C LEU A 19 27.60 9.08 -9.04
N LYS A 20 28.86 8.67 -9.25
CA LYS A 20 29.37 8.15 -10.53
C LYS A 20 28.78 6.77 -10.82
N ASN A 21 28.66 5.92 -9.80
CA ASN A 21 28.09 4.56 -9.92
C ASN A 21 26.56 4.54 -9.97
N THR A 22 25.87 5.61 -9.50
CA THR A 22 24.42 5.73 -9.52
C THR A 22 23.88 6.44 -10.75
N LYS A 23 24.73 7.05 -11.60
CA LYS A 23 24.30 7.70 -12.85
C LYS A 23 23.96 6.66 -13.91
N ILE A 24 22.67 6.46 -14.10
CA ILE A 24 22.14 5.61 -15.19
C ILE A 24 22.03 6.45 -16.48
N SER A 25 22.47 5.92 -17.61
CA SER A 25 22.32 6.57 -18.91
C SER A 25 20.83 6.66 -19.29
N LYS A 26 20.44 7.68 -20.10
CA LYS A 26 19.05 7.81 -20.58
C LYS A 26 18.60 6.56 -21.35
N PHE A 27 19.50 5.91 -22.07
CA PHE A 27 19.21 4.67 -22.79
C PHE A 27 18.89 3.53 -21.82
N GLU A 28 19.69 3.38 -20.78
CA GLU A 28 19.52 2.34 -19.77
C GLU A 28 18.27 2.58 -18.92
N ALA A 29 18.02 3.81 -18.49
CA ALA A 29 16.80 4.19 -17.80
C ALA A 29 15.54 3.87 -18.61
N LYS A 30 15.56 4.17 -19.93
CA LYS A 30 14.47 3.80 -20.84
C LYS A 30 14.30 2.30 -20.92
N ARG A 31 15.39 1.53 -21.05
CA ARG A 31 15.34 0.06 -21.11
C ARG A 31 14.72 -0.53 -19.84
N MET A 32 15.10 -0.02 -18.67
CA MET A 32 14.54 -0.43 -17.38
C MET A 32 13.05 -0.11 -17.30
N ALA A 33 12.65 1.12 -17.66
CA ALA A 33 11.25 1.52 -17.66
C ALA A 33 10.39 0.63 -18.58
N LEU A 34 10.83 0.37 -19.81
CA LEU A 34 10.11 -0.52 -20.73
C LEU A 34 9.99 -1.95 -20.19
N LYS A 35 11.03 -2.46 -19.52
CA LYS A 35 11.00 -3.78 -18.88
C LYS A 35 9.93 -3.84 -17.79
N VAL A 36 9.90 -2.84 -16.90
CA VAL A 36 8.92 -2.81 -15.80
C VAL A 36 7.50 -2.53 -16.32
N MET A 37 7.33 -1.65 -17.33
CA MET A 37 6.03 -1.46 -18.00
C MET A 37 5.47 -2.76 -18.57
N LYS A 38 6.32 -3.60 -19.18
CA LYS A 38 5.92 -4.92 -19.68
C LYS A 38 5.54 -5.86 -18.54
N GLU A 39 6.29 -5.84 -17.45
CA GLU A 39 6.07 -6.69 -16.26
C GLU A 39 4.72 -6.39 -15.59
N VAL A 40 4.33 -5.12 -15.51
CA VAL A 40 3.01 -4.73 -14.99
C VAL A 40 1.87 -4.87 -16.01
N GLY A 41 2.15 -5.42 -17.18
CA GLY A 41 1.14 -5.72 -18.20
C GLY A 41 0.67 -4.52 -19.03
N ILE A 42 1.52 -3.49 -19.22
CA ILE A 42 1.22 -2.42 -20.16
C ILE A 42 1.43 -2.94 -21.61
N PRO A 43 0.38 -2.95 -22.45
CA PRO A 43 0.50 -3.39 -23.83
C PRO A 43 1.29 -2.38 -24.66
N LEU A 44 2.13 -2.85 -25.59
CA LEU A 44 2.95 -2.02 -26.49
C LEU A 44 3.75 -0.93 -25.77
N PRO A 45 4.60 -1.29 -24.77
CA PRO A 45 5.25 -0.33 -23.88
C PRO A 45 6.11 0.69 -24.63
N GLU A 46 6.75 0.31 -25.74
CA GLU A 46 7.59 1.19 -26.56
C GLU A 46 6.78 2.36 -27.14
N ARG A 47 5.56 2.10 -27.59
CA ARG A 47 4.64 3.12 -28.11
C ARG A 47 4.11 3.98 -26.97
N ARG A 48 3.70 3.35 -25.85
CA ARG A 48 3.06 4.01 -24.71
C ARG A 48 4.04 4.80 -23.85
N PHE A 49 5.32 4.50 -23.90
CA PHE A 49 6.36 5.23 -23.15
C PHE A 49 6.37 6.74 -23.42
N ARG A 50 5.86 7.18 -24.57
CA ARG A 50 5.78 8.60 -24.97
C ARG A 50 4.42 9.23 -24.71
N GLN A 51 3.46 8.47 -24.20
CA GLN A 51 2.11 8.96 -23.92
C GLN A 51 2.05 9.72 -22.60
N TYR A 52 1.09 10.63 -22.51
CA TYR A 52 0.81 11.39 -21.30
C TYR A 52 -0.20 10.63 -20.42
N PRO A 53 -0.25 10.92 -19.09
CA PRO A 53 -1.14 10.21 -18.15
C PRO A 53 -2.62 10.22 -18.54
N PHE A 54 -3.12 11.27 -19.18
CA PHE A 54 -4.52 11.38 -19.60
C PHE A 54 -4.87 10.48 -20.79
N GLU A 55 -3.89 9.95 -21.50
CA GLU A 55 -4.08 9.01 -22.62
C GLU A 55 -4.23 7.55 -22.14
N PHE A 56 -4.08 7.31 -20.83
CA PHE A 56 -4.20 5.99 -20.22
C PHE A 56 -5.56 5.81 -19.54
N SER A 57 -6.13 4.61 -19.61
CA SER A 57 -7.29 4.24 -18.78
C SER A 57 -6.92 4.23 -17.28
N GLY A 58 -7.93 4.24 -16.40
CA GLY A 58 -7.72 4.19 -14.94
C GLY A 58 -6.81 3.04 -14.52
N GLY A 59 -7.14 1.82 -14.93
CA GLY A 59 -6.32 0.64 -14.61
C GLY A 59 -4.90 0.68 -15.20
N MET A 60 -4.73 1.29 -16.38
CA MET A 60 -3.39 1.47 -16.94
C MET A 60 -2.58 2.52 -16.17
N ARG A 61 -3.22 3.60 -15.71
CA ARG A 61 -2.54 4.58 -14.84
C ARG A 61 -2.07 3.92 -13.55
N GLN A 62 -2.93 3.10 -12.93
CA GLN A 62 -2.56 2.37 -11.72
C GLN A 62 -1.38 1.42 -11.95
N ARG A 63 -1.36 0.68 -13.06
CA ARG A 63 -0.21 -0.16 -13.44
C ARG A 63 1.07 0.65 -13.64
N ILE A 64 0.99 1.85 -14.18
CA ILE A 64 2.15 2.75 -14.32
C ILE A 64 2.64 3.24 -12.95
N VAL A 65 1.74 3.58 -12.01
CA VAL A 65 2.13 3.94 -10.64
C VAL A 65 2.86 2.78 -9.95
N ILE A 66 2.36 1.55 -10.10
CA ILE A 66 3.04 0.34 -9.61
C ILE A 66 4.41 0.19 -10.28
N ALA A 67 4.52 0.40 -11.59
CA ALA A 67 5.81 0.34 -12.31
C ALA A 67 6.82 1.35 -11.78
N ILE A 68 6.39 2.58 -11.45
CA ILE A 68 7.24 3.62 -10.86
C ILE A 68 7.77 3.18 -9.49
N ALA A 69 6.94 2.58 -8.65
CA ALA A 69 7.38 2.07 -7.36
C ALA A 69 8.38 0.90 -7.50
N LEU A 70 8.17 0.02 -8.48
CA LEU A 70 8.98 -1.19 -8.69
C LEU A 70 10.31 -0.96 -9.38
N ILE A 71 10.52 0.17 -10.08
CA ILE A 71 11.73 0.40 -10.86
C ILE A 71 12.97 0.56 -9.97
N ALA A 72 12.77 1.00 -8.72
CA ALA A 72 13.82 1.10 -7.70
C ALA A 72 14.22 -0.25 -7.10
N ASN A 73 13.57 -1.34 -7.52
CA ASN A 73 13.75 -2.70 -6.98
C ASN A 73 13.67 -2.75 -5.44
N PRO A 74 12.56 -2.29 -4.83
CA PRO A 74 12.41 -2.22 -3.38
C PRO A 74 12.25 -3.62 -2.77
N ASP A 75 12.61 -3.77 -1.49
CA ASP A 75 12.32 -4.96 -0.68
C ASP A 75 10.90 -4.90 -0.09
N ILE A 76 10.38 -3.68 0.13
CA ILE A 76 9.06 -3.41 0.69
C ILE A 76 8.27 -2.50 -0.25
N LEU A 77 7.07 -2.92 -0.61
CA LEU A 77 6.11 -2.12 -1.38
C LEU A 77 4.99 -1.62 -0.47
N ILE A 78 4.79 -0.30 -0.40
CA ILE A 78 3.67 0.31 0.32
C ILE A 78 2.56 0.63 -0.69
N CYS A 79 1.40 0.02 -0.49
CA CYS A 79 0.20 0.19 -1.31
C CYS A 79 -0.85 0.95 -0.48
N ASP A 80 -0.95 2.25 -0.69
CA ASP A 80 -1.93 3.12 -0.03
C ASP A 80 -3.14 3.30 -0.94
N GLU A 81 -4.28 2.70 -0.55
CA GLU A 81 -5.54 2.69 -1.30
C GLU A 81 -5.38 2.36 -2.80
N PRO A 82 -4.68 1.28 -3.18
CA PRO A 82 -4.23 1.07 -4.56
C PRO A 82 -5.37 0.76 -5.54
N THR A 83 -6.58 0.52 -5.05
CA THR A 83 -7.76 0.18 -5.86
C THR A 83 -8.88 1.22 -5.79
N THR A 84 -8.67 2.31 -5.05
CA THR A 84 -9.66 3.39 -4.92
C THR A 84 -9.97 4.01 -6.29
N ALA A 85 -11.25 4.28 -6.53
CA ALA A 85 -11.80 4.82 -7.79
C ALA A 85 -11.61 3.92 -9.04
N LEU A 86 -11.39 2.62 -8.85
CA LEU A 86 -11.41 1.62 -9.92
C LEU A 86 -12.73 0.83 -9.87
N ASP A 87 -13.19 0.41 -11.04
CA ASP A 87 -14.31 -0.56 -11.10
C ASP A 87 -13.88 -1.94 -10.56
N VAL A 88 -14.84 -2.73 -10.11
CA VAL A 88 -14.62 -4.01 -9.44
C VAL A 88 -13.75 -4.97 -10.25
N THR A 89 -13.93 -4.98 -11.58
CA THR A 89 -13.18 -5.87 -12.48
C THR A 89 -11.72 -5.44 -12.56
N ILE A 90 -11.45 -4.16 -12.70
CA ILE A 90 -10.08 -3.62 -12.74
C ILE A 90 -9.43 -3.72 -11.36
N GLN A 91 -10.19 -3.51 -10.27
CA GLN A 91 -9.71 -3.71 -8.91
C GLN A 91 -9.15 -5.14 -8.73
N ALA A 92 -9.92 -6.17 -9.09
CA ALA A 92 -9.46 -7.57 -9.01
C ALA A 92 -8.16 -7.78 -9.79
N GLN A 93 -8.07 -7.27 -11.02
CA GLN A 93 -6.87 -7.39 -11.85
C GLN A 93 -5.63 -6.69 -11.25
N ILE A 94 -5.81 -5.58 -10.53
CA ILE A 94 -4.70 -4.88 -9.85
C ILE A 94 -4.25 -5.66 -8.62
N LEU A 95 -5.17 -6.24 -7.86
CA LEU A 95 -4.84 -7.08 -6.70
C LEU A 95 -4.07 -8.34 -7.13
N ASP A 96 -4.55 -9.02 -8.18
CA ASP A 96 -3.85 -10.19 -8.75
C ASP A 96 -2.44 -9.81 -9.23
N LEU A 97 -2.31 -8.66 -9.91
CA LEU A 97 -1.01 -8.16 -10.36
C LEU A 97 -0.05 -7.95 -9.17
N ILE A 98 -0.51 -7.31 -8.09
CA ILE A 98 0.32 -7.07 -6.89
C ILE A 98 0.74 -8.40 -6.27
N ASN A 99 -0.17 -9.39 -6.16
CA ASN A 99 0.15 -10.72 -5.65
C ASN A 99 1.19 -11.46 -6.51
N ASP A 100 1.07 -11.37 -7.83
CA ASP A 100 2.03 -11.95 -8.76
C ASP A 100 3.42 -11.31 -8.63
N LEU A 101 3.46 -9.98 -8.50
CA LEU A 101 4.70 -9.23 -8.31
C LEU A 101 5.35 -9.53 -6.95
N LYS A 102 4.54 -9.63 -5.87
CA LYS A 102 4.99 -10.08 -4.54
C LYS A 102 5.72 -11.40 -4.64
N LYS A 103 5.11 -12.40 -5.30
CA LYS A 103 5.70 -13.74 -5.47
C LYS A 103 6.95 -13.73 -6.36
N LYS A 104 6.89 -13.06 -7.52
CA LYS A 104 7.99 -13.05 -8.50
C LYS A 104 9.24 -12.35 -8.01
N ARG A 105 9.08 -11.27 -7.23
CA ARG A 105 10.19 -10.44 -6.76
C ARG A 105 10.59 -10.71 -5.31
N GLY A 106 9.83 -11.54 -4.58
CA GLY A 106 10.05 -11.78 -3.15
C GLY A 106 9.80 -10.55 -2.28
N LEU A 107 8.84 -9.68 -2.68
CA LEU A 107 8.54 -8.43 -1.99
C LEU A 107 7.72 -8.68 -0.73
N SER A 108 7.97 -7.87 0.31
CA SER A 108 7.01 -7.64 1.38
C SER A 108 6.08 -6.49 1.00
N CYS A 109 4.78 -6.62 1.32
CA CYS A 109 3.80 -5.56 1.02
C CYS A 109 3.16 -5.05 2.30
N ILE A 110 3.12 -3.72 2.44
CA ILE A 110 2.26 -3.04 3.42
C ILE A 110 1.05 -2.50 2.64
N PHE A 111 -0.14 -3.03 2.96
CA PHE A 111 -1.36 -2.69 2.26
C PHE A 111 -2.26 -1.85 3.17
N ILE A 112 -2.58 -0.62 2.76
CA ILE A 112 -3.46 0.29 3.49
C ILE A 112 -4.77 0.37 2.72
N THR A 113 -5.87 -0.01 3.36
CA THR A 113 -7.20 0.01 2.75
C THR A 113 -8.29 0.01 3.82
N HIS A 114 -9.47 0.50 3.45
CA HIS A 114 -10.69 0.40 4.24
C HIS A 114 -11.60 -0.75 3.76
N ASP A 115 -11.26 -1.43 2.69
CA ASP A 115 -12.04 -2.54 2.11
C ASP A 115 -11.63 -3.86 2.77
N LEU A 116 -12.51 -4.38 3.63
CA LEU A 116 -12.30 -5.63 4.35
C LEU A 116 -12.24 -6.85 3.42
N GLY A 117 -12.93 -6.81 2.27
CA GLY A 117 -12.83 -7.86 1.25
C GLY A 117 -11.43 -7.94 0.64
N VAL A 118 -10.81 -6.77 0.40
CA VAL A 118 -9.42 -6.69 -0.05
C VAL A 118 -8.47 -7.22 1.03
N VAL A 119 -8.68 -6.84 2.30
CA VAL A 119 -7.87 -7.35 3.42
C VAL A 119 -7.93 -8.87 3.50
N ALA A 120 -9.13 -9.45 3.46
CA ALA A 120 -9.32 -10.91 3.53
C ALA A 120 -8.62 -11.66 2.38
N HIS A 121 -8.52 -11.03 1.20
CA HIS A 121 -7.92 -11.64 0.01
C HIS A 121 -6.38 -11.49 -0.05
N MET A 122 -5.84 -10.38 0.46
CA MET A 122 -4.46 -9.97 0.22
C MET A 122 -3.53 -10.16 1.40
N ALA A 123 -4.05 -10.06 2.63
CA ALA A 123 -3.23 -9.96 3.83
C ALA A 123 -2.86 -11.32 4.41
N ASP A 124 -1.65 -11.44 4.93
CA ASP A 124 -1.23 -12.54 5.81
C ASP A 124 -1.49 -12.16 7.29
N ARG A 125 -1.30 -10.87 7.62
CA ARG A 125 -1.53 -10.29 8.95
C ARG A 125 -2.22 -8.93 8.80
N VAL A 126 -3.02 -8.58 9.80
CA VAL A 126 -3.83 -7.36 9.80
C VAL A 126 -3.52 -6.53 11.04
N ALA A 127 -3.37 -5.24 10.86
CA ALA A 127 -3.33 -4.23 11.91
C ALA A 127 -4.57 -3.36 11.78
N VAL A 128 -5.51 -3.48 12.71
CA VAL A 128 -6.70 -2.64 12.76
C VAL A 128 -6.32 -1.32 13.42
N MET A 129 -6.59 -0.21 12.73
CA MET A 129 -6.24 1.12 13.22
C MET A 129 -7.49 1.93 13.55
N TYR A 130 -7.47 2.63 14.67
CA TYR A 130 -8.48 3.60 15.06
C TYR A 130 -7.83 4.82 15.70
N ALA A 131 -8.25 6.01 15.29
CA ALA A 131 -7.71 7.28 15.82
C ALA A 131 -6.17 7.32 15.86
N GLY A 132 -5.51 6.89 14.76
CA GLY A 132 -4.04 6.92 14.62
C GLY A 132 -3.28 5.87 15.42
N LYS A 133 -3.96 4.95 16.13
CA LYS A 133 -3.33 3.87 16.90
C LYS A 133 -3.74 2.50 16.36
N ILE A 134 -2.83 1.54 16.45
CA ILE A 134 -3.16 0.13 16.24
C ILE A 134 -3.92 -0.34 17.48
N VAL A 135 -5.18 -0.74 17.31
CA VAL A 135 -6.05 -1.23 18.38
C VAL A 135 -6.11 -2.74 18.44
N GLU A 136 -5.86 -3.41 17.32
CA GLU A 136 -5.77 -4.86 17.25
C GLU A 136 -4.78 -5.30 16.18
N TYR A 137 -4.09 -6.43 16.40
CA TYR A 137 -3.11 -6.98 15.46
C TYR A 137 -3.13 -8.51 15.53
N GLY A 138 -3.24 -9.17 14.40
CA GLY A 138 -3.27 -10.62 14.32
C GLY A 138 -3.14 -11.15 12.89
N THR A 139 -3.29 -12.44 12.72
CA THR A 139 -3.50 -13.07 11.41
C THR A 139 -4.88 -12.69 10.87
N VAL A 140 -5.10 -12.91 9.57
CA VAL A 140 -6.43 -12.68 8.96
C VAL A 140 -7.50 -13.47 9.71
N ASP A 141 -7.26 -14.74 9.98
CA ASP A 141 -8.22 -15.63 10.66
C ASP A 141 -8.55 -15.12 12.08
N GLU A 142 -7.54 -14.72 12.86
CA GLU A 142 -7.77 -14.15 14.20
C GLU A 142 -8.63 -12.89 14.14
N ILE A 143 -8.36 -11.98 13.22
CA ILE A 143 -9.10 -10.71 13.12
C ILE A 143 -10.53 -10.91 12.61
N PHE A 144 -10.75 -11.82 11.66
CA PHE A 144 -12.07 -12.02 11.06
C PHE A 144 -12.97 -12.96 11.86
N PHE A 145 -12.41 -13.97 12.52
CA PHE A 145 -13.20 -15.00 13.21
C PHE A 145 -13.12 -14.94 14.74
N GLU A 146 -12.04 -14.36 15.28
CA GLU A 146 -11.83 -14.24 16.72
C GLU A 146 -11.40 -12.84 17.15
N PRO A 147 -12.04 -11.76 16.68
CA PRO A 147 -11.66 -10.40 17.04
C PRO A 147 -11.78 -10.18 18.56
N LYS A 148 -10.89 -9.37 19.11
CA LYS A 148 -10.85 -9.11 20.56
C LYS A 148 -11.23 -7.67 20.90
N HIS A 149 -11.00 -6.73 19.98
CA HIS A 149 -11.27 -5.31 20.24
C HIS A 149 -12.69 -4.91 19.81
N PRO A 150 -13.45 -4.16 20.63
CA PRO A 150 -14.82 -3.73 20.31
C PRO A 150 -14.94 -2.95 19.00
N TYR A 151 -13.93 -2.18 18.60
CA TYR A 151 -13.93 -1.51 17.30
C TYR A 151 -13.90 -2.51 16.15
N THR A 152 -13.09 -3.56 16.25
CA THR A 152 -13.02 -4.63 15.23
C THR A 152 -14.35 -5.35 15.10
N TRP A 153 -15.04 -5.63 16.23
CA TRP A 153 -16.39 -6.21 16.19
C TRP A 153 -17.38 -5.31 15.45
N ALA A 154 -17.38 -4.03 15.80
CA ALA A 154 -18.26 -3.06 15.15
C ALA A 154 -17.95 -2.87 13.66
N LEU A 155 -16.66 -2.92 13.28
CA LEU A 155 -16.21 -2.83 11.90
C LEU A 155 -16.68 -4.04 11.09
N LEU A 156 -16.50 -5.25 11.61
CA LEU A 156 -16.92 -6.50 10.95
C LEU A 156 -18.46 -6.59 10.87
N SER A 157 -19.19 -6.16 11.90
CA SER A 157 -20.66 -6.13 11.91
C SER A 157 -21.25 -5.13 10.91
N SER A 158 -20.45 -4.19 10.40
CA SER A 158 -20.89 -3.25 9.36
C SER A 158 -20.80 -3.81 7.94
N ILE A 159 -20.23 -5.02 7.75
CA ILE A 159 -20.17 -5.67 6.45
C ILE A 159 -21.57 -6.20 6.10
N PRO A 160 -22.11 -5.89 4.91
CA PRO A 160 -23.37 -6.46 4.47
C PRO A 160 -23.27 -7.98 4.29
N ASP A 161 -24.04 -8.74 5.05
CA ASP A 161 -24.25 -10.16 4.76
C ASP A 161 -25.45 -10.30 3.83
N ILE A 162 -25.21 -10.83 2.62
CA ILE A 162 -26.24 -11.02 1.58
C ILE A 162 -27.35 -11.97 2.09
N ASN A 163 -27.07 -12.83 3.05
CA ASN A 163 -28.00 -13.81 3.59
C ASN A 163 -28.72 -13.33 4.87
N SER A 164 -28.29 -12.25 5.48
CA SER A 164 -28.92 -11.72 6.68
C SER A 164 -30.02 -10.72 6.34
N LYS A 165 -31.18 -10.88 6.96
CA LYS A 165 -32.27 -9.88 6.94
C LYS A 165 -32.09 -8.83 8.04
N GLU A 166 -31.01 -8.90 8.79
CA GLU A 166 -30.73 -8.00 9.88
C GLU A 166 -30.27 -6.63 9.38
N LYS A 167 -30.73 -5.60 10.06
CA LYS A 167 -30.39 -4.22 9.74
C LYS A 167 -28.93 -4.00 10.09
N LEU A 168 -28.13 -3.53 9.13
CA LEU A 168 -26.73 -3.16 9.38
C LEU A 168 -26.61 -2.22 10.57
N GLU A 169 -25.82 -2.59 11.54
CA GLU A 169 -25.52 -1.73 12.69
C GLU A 169 -24.42 -0.73 12.31
N SER A 170 -24.76 0.54 12.37
CA SER A 170 -23.77 1.60 12.21
C SER A 170 -23.04 1.85 13.54
N ILE A 171 -21.74 2.15 13.46
CA ILE A 171 -20.95 2.56 14.64
C ILE A 171 -21.47 3.91 15.13
N PRO A 172 -21.97 4.02 16.37
CA PRO A 172 -22.57 5.26 16.89
C PRO A 172 -21.54 6.37 17.10
N GLY A 173 -22.02 7.62 17.11
CA GLY A 173 -21.21 8.81 17.40
C GLY A 173 -20.21 9.17 16.32
N THR A 174 -19.36 10.15 16.61
CA THR A 174 -18.28 10.64 15.73
C THR A 174 -16.92 10.18 16.23
N PRO A 175 -15.92 10.02 15.36
CA PRO A 175 -14.54 9.82 15.78
C PRO A 175 -14.07 10.93 16.74
N PRO A 176 -13.13 10.65 17.64
CA PRO A 176 -12.63 11.66 18.58
C PRO A 176 -11.87 12.77 17.84
N ASP A 177 -11.88 13.96 18.43
CA ASP A 177 -11.03 15.06 17.94
C ASP A 177 -9.56 14.73 18.24
N MET A 178 -8.76 14.61 17.19
CA MET A 178 -7.35 14.25 17.33
C MET A 178 -6.44 15.41 17.77
N LEU A 179 -6.97 16.66 17.84
CA LEU A 179 -6.28 17.76 18.50
C LEU A 179 -6.26 17.56 20.02
N TYR A 180 -7.28 16.89 20.56
CA TYR A 180 -7.42 16.56 21.98
C TYR A 180 -7.73 15.07 22.14
N PRO A 181 -6.73 14.20 21.88
CA PRO A 181 -6.96 12.76 21.90
C PRO A 181 -7.40 12.30 23.29
N PRO A 182 -8.39 11.41 23.39
CA PRO A 182 -8.85 10.91 24.67
C PRO A 182 -7.76 10.10 25.37
N VAL A 183 -7.76 10.14 26.70
CA VAL A 183 -6.89 9.30 27.53
C VAL A 183 -7.43 7.87 27.55
N GLY A 184 -6.59 6.89 27.27
CA GLY A 184 -6.97 5.48 27.22
C GLY A 184 -7.40 5.03 25.82
N ASP A 185 -8.39 4.13 25.76
CA ASP A 185 -8.93 3.65 24.50
C ASP A 185 -9.81 4.69 23.81
N ALA A 186 -9.39 5.13 22.64
CA ALA A 186 -10.11 6.15 21.86
C ALA A 186 -11.51 5.68 21.41
N PHE A 187 -11.78 4.38 21.36
CA PHE A 187 -13.08 3.82 20.99
C PHE A 187 -14.04 3.66 22.16
N ALA A 188 -13.58 3.75 23.42
CA ALA A 188 -14.37 3.46 24.61
C ALA A 188 -15.71 4.22 24.66
N LEU A 189 -15.73 5.52 24.30
CA LEU A 189 -16.95 6.34 24.29
C LEU A 189 -17.96 5.96 23.20
N ARG A 190 -17.56 5.16 22.23
CA ARG A 190 -18.40 4.68 21.12
C ARG A 190 -18.71 3.19 21.21
N SER A 191 -18.07 2.50 22.13
CA SER A 191 -18.30 1.08 22.40
C SER A 191 -19.69 0.90 23.02
N LYS A 192 -20.40 -0.12 22.55
CA LYS A 192 -21.65 -0.59 23.15
C LYS A 192 -21.41 -1.68 24.21
N TYR A 193 -20.13 -2.08 24.38
CA TYR A 193 -19.69 -3.20 25.21
C TYR A 193 -18.87 -2.72 26.40
#